data_0826405b4505c5fa3ac032095931e27a
#
_entry.id   0826405b4505c5fa3ac032095931e27a
#
_cell.length_a   1.000
_cell.length_b   1.000
_cell.length_c   1.000
_cell.angle_alpha   90.00
_cell.angle_beta   90.00
_cell.angle_gamma   90.00
#
_symmetry.space_group_name_H-M   'P 1'
#
loop_
_entity.id
_entity.type
_entity.pdbx_description
1 polymer ?
#
loop_
_entity_poly.entity_id
_entity_poly.type
_entity_poly.pdbx_seq_one_letter_code
_entity_poly.pdbx_strand_id
1 'polypeptide(L)'
;MAVLEPELFEQHYFTIDDDKKPVKDATWAKSENKAYKEAVIADNGGKDCLSVSEYKACALVTKRLKNDFRGHISLEPAVKESSFYADDWYGDEDGVVNVKIRPDFFKPNLLGDVKSTKSPDPKGFYWEFFKYGYDIQLALYRQVLRDYGHTIDKTTILAVGNGAPYCHEWYTIPEDILEKGKEKYLYGLSRIVQIKNGNSSDKYGIGFRDEDDFIILDRY
;
A
#
# COMPACT_ATOMS: atom_id res chain seq x y z
N MET A 1 4.56 5.39 -6.90
CA MET A 1 4.82 6.70 -7.55
C MET A 1 5.39 6.56 -8.97
N ALA A 2 6.57 6.01 -9.24
CA ALA A 2 7.14 5.94 -10.61
C ALA A 2 6.21 5.37 -11.69
N VAL A 3 5.32 4.44 -11.34
CA VAL A 3 4.35 3.83 -12.26
C VAL A 3 3.06 4.65 -12.36
N LEU A 4 2.56 5.12 -11.22
CA LEU A 4 1.29 5.81 -11.14
C LEU A 4 1.41 7.28 -11.56
N GLU A 5 2.46 7.94 -11.11
CA GLU A 5 2.70 9.37 -11.28
C GLU A 5 4.17 9.63 -11.68
N PRO A 6 4.57 9.30 -12.93
CA PRO A 6 5.96 9.39 -13.35
C PRO A 6 6.52 10.82 -13.33
N GLU A 7 5.70 11.84 -13.58
CA GLU A 7 6.12 13.24 -13.53
C GLU A 7 6.44 13.68 -12.08
N LEU A 8 5.61 13.27 -11.12
CA LEU A 8 5.87 13.51 -9.71
C LEU A 8 7.08 12.73 -9.21
N PHE A 9 7.31 11.53 -9.74
CA PHE A 9 8.51 10.77 -9.42
C PHE A 9 9.79 11.56 -9.74
N GLU A 10 9.90 12.15 -10.92
CA GLU A 10 11.04 12.98 -11.31
C GLU A 10 11.17 14.28 -10.49
N GLN A 11 10.04 14.79 -9.95
CA GLN A 11 10.06 15.95 -9.08
C GLN A 11 10.55 15.63 -7.67
N HIS A 12 10.28 14.42 -7.17
CA HIS A 12 10.54 14.03 -5.78
C HIS A 12 11.85 13.25 -5.60
N TYR A 13 12.37 12.64 -6.65
CA TYR A 13 13.55 11.78 -6.57
C TYR A 13 14.66 12.21 -7.50
N PHE A 14 15.87 11.94 -7.09
CA PHE A 14 17.08 12.09 -7.91
C PHE A 14 18.08 10.99 -7.56
N THR A 15 19.17 10.88 -8.32
CA THR A 15 20.20 9.87 -8.10
C THR A 15 21.56 10.49 -7.87
N ILE A 16 22.38 9.83 -7.06
CA ILE A 16 23.81 10.11 -6.93
C ILE A 16 24.57 8.87 -7.39
N ASP A 17 25.49 9.03 -8.32
CA ASP A 17 26.35 7.93 -8.74
C ASP A 17 27.31 7.53 -7.63
N ASP A 18 27.61 6.23 -7.54
CA ASP A 18 28.55 5.68 -6.56
C ASP A 18 29.99 6.20 -6.72
N ASP A 19 30.36 6.58 -7.92
CA ASP A 19 31.66 7.21 -8.21
C ASP A 19 31.79 8.65 -7.67
N LYS A 20 30.70 9.25 -7.23
CA LYS A 20 30.68 10.56 -6.54
C LYS A 20 30.96 10.48 -5.05
N LYS A 21 31.06 9.28 -4.48
CA LYS A 21 31.41 9.12 -3.07
C LYS A 21 32.78 9.73 -2.75
N PRO A 22 32.89 10.56 -1.71
CA PRO A 22 34.19 11.04 -1.21
C PRO A 22 35.15 9.89 -0.86
N VAL A 23 34.63 8.81 -0.28
CA VAL A 23 35.36 7.57 -0.01
C VAL A 23 34.78 6.44 -0.86
N LYS A 24 35.42 6.16 -2.00
CA LYS A 24 34.89 5.30 -3.06
C LYS A 24 34.66 3.84 -2.62
N ASP A 25 35.55 3.29 -1.83
CA ASP A 25 35.49 1.90 -1.38
C ASP A 25 34.62 1.68 -0.13
N ALA A 26 33.93 2.72 0.34
CA ALA A 26 33.09 2.67 1.51
C ALA A 26 31.59 2.75 1.14
N THR A 27 30.72 2.28 2.03
CA THR A 27 29.27 2.43 1.90
C THR A 27 28.83 3.87 2.09
N TRP A 28 27.59 4.19 1.68
CA TRP A 28 26.94 5.49 1.95
C TRP A 28 26.73 5.76 3.45
N ALA A 29 26.85 4.75 4.31
CA ALA A 29 26.75 4.89 5.77
C ALA A 29 28.01 5.45 6.43
N LYS A 30 29.17 5.49 5.73
CA LYS A 30 30.38 6.12 6.24
C LYS A 30 30.17 7.64 6.41
N SER A 31 30.70 8.20 7.48
CA SER A 31 30.45 9.61 7.89
C SER A 31 30.67 10.62 6.77
N GLU A 32 31.77 10.53 6.05
CA GLU A 32 32.13 11.46 4.96
C GLU A 32 31.16 11.33 3.76
N ASN A 33 30.82 10.09 3.40
CA ASN A 33 29.88 9.80 2.32
C ASN A 33 28.46 10.25 2.71
N LYS A 34 28.07 10.06 3.98
CA LYS A 34 26.79 10.47 4.51
C LYS A 34 26.66 12.00 4.50
N ALA A 35 27.68 12.72 4.98
CA ALA A 35 27.70 14.18 4.98
C ALA A 35 27.61 14.74 3.54
N TYR A 36 28.35 14.15 2.60
CA TYR A 36 28.26 14.52 1.19
C TYR A 36 26.84 14.30 0.62
N LYS A 37 26.24 13.12 0.91
CA LYS A 37 24.88 12.81 0.47
C LYS A 37 23.87 13.82 1.04
N GLU A 38 23.96 14.16 2.31
CA GLU A 38 23.09 15.14 2.97
C GLU A 38 23.22 16.54 2.34
N ALA A 39 24.44 16.98 2.03
CA ALA A 39 24.68 18.24 1.32
C ALA A 39 24.04 18.24 -0.08
N VAL A 40 24.23 17.17 -0.85
CA VAL A 40 23.64 17.06 -2.19
C VAL A 40 22.09 16.99 -2.12
N ILE A 41 21.51 16.35 -1.12
CA ILE A 41 20.06 16.35 -0.90
C ILE A 41 19.56 17.79 -0.64
N ALA A 42 20.26 18.54 0.21
CA ALA A 42 19.92 19.94 0.50
C ALA A 42 20.00 20.82 -0.77
N ASP A 43 21.06 20.67 -1.56
CA ASP A 43 21.24 21.39 -2.83
C ASP A 43 20.18 21.05 -3.90
N ASN A 44 19.58 19.87 -3.80
CA ASN A 44 18.49 19.44 -4.70
C ASN A 44 17.08 19.73 -4.13
N GLY A 45 16.94 20.73 -3.25
CA GLY A 45 15.66 21.19 -2.73
C GLY A 45 14.97 20.16 -1.83
N GLY A 46 15.75 19.31 -1.17
CA GLY A 46 15.23 18.28 -0.24
C GLY A 46 14.58 17.07 -0.92
N LYS A 47 14.80 16.86 -2.23
CA LYS A 47 14.35 15.65 -2.92
C LYS A 47 14.99 14.42 -2.30
N ASP A 48 14.23 13.30 -2.33
CA ASP A 48 14.74 12.00 -1.89
C ASP A 48 15.80 11.44 -2.86
N CYS A 49 16.91 10.95 -2.31
CA CYS A 49 17.99 10.38 -3.09
C CYS A 49 17.85 8.85 -3.23
N LEU A 50 17.68 8.38 -4.45
CA LEU A 50 17.75 6.97 -4.80
C LEU A 50 19.18 6.59 -5.24
N SER A 51 19.56 5.35 -5.01
CA SER A 51 20.72 4.78 -5.70
C SER A 51 20.42 4.62 -7.20
N VAL A 52 21.46 4.64 -8.02
CA VAL A 52 21.31 4.41 -9.47
C VAL A 52 20.64 3.06 -9.76
N SER A 53 20.91 2.04 -8.94
CA SER A 53 20.29 0.71 -9.09
C SER A 53 18.79 0.75 -8.79
N GLU A 54 18.36 1.46 -7.74
CA GLU A 54 16.94 1.63 -7.39
C GLU A 54 16.19 2.41 -8.48
N TYR A 55 16.79 3.50 -8.97
CA TYR A 55 16.20 4.28 -10.06
C TYR A 55 16.03 3.44 -11.33
N LYS A 56 17.08 2.67 -11.73
CA LYS A 56 17.01 1.75 -12.87
C LYS A 56 15.97 0.66 -12.68
N ALA A 57 15.81 0.14 -11.46
CA ALA A 57 14.77 -0.82 -11.13
C ALA A 57 13.37 -0.23 -11.31
N CYS A 58 13.12 0.97 -10.78
CA CYS A 58 11.86 1.69 -10.97
C CYS A 58 11.57 1.94 -12.46
N ALA A 59 12.55 2.40 -13.23
CA ALA A 59 12.41 2.64 -14.66
C ALA A 59 12.09 1.35 -15.45
N LEU A 60 12.74 0.23 -15.08
CA LEU A 60 12.50 -1.06 -15.70
C LEU A 60 11.10 -1.59 -15.41
N VAL A 61 10.64 -1.51 -14.15
CA VAL A 61 9.27 -1.90 -13.75
C VAL A 61 8.25 -1.04 -14.50
N THR A 62 8.42 0.28 -14.50
CA THR A 62 7.53 1.20 -15.21
C THR A 62 7.44 0.87 -16.70
N LYS A 63 8.57 0.60 -17.36
CA LYS A 63 8.60 0.20 -18.76
C LYS A 63 7.84 -1.10 -19.02
N ARG A 64 8.03 -2.11 -18.14
CA ARG A 64 7.32 -3.39 -18.26
C ARG A 64 5.82 -3.24 -18.10
N LEU A 65 5.38 -2.46 -17.11
CA LEU A 65 3.96 -2.21 -16.86
C LEU A 65 3.29 -1.42 -18.00
N LYS A 66 3.99 -0.45 -18.59
CA LYS A 66 3.48 0.26 -19.79
C LYS A 66 3.32 -0.66 -20.99
N ASN A 67 4.12 -1.71 -21.08
CA ASN A 67 4.03 -2.71 -22.15
C ASN A 67 3.06 -3.87 -21.81
N ASP A 68 2.57 -3.95 -20.58
CA ASP A 68 1.56 -4.92 -20.19
C ASP A 68 0.16 -4.38 -20.51
N PHE A 69 -0.56 -5.10 -21.37
CA PHE A 69 -1.95 -4.76 -21.72
C PHE A 69 -2.86 -4.60 -20.49
N ARG A 70 -2.68 -5.43 -19.45
CA ARG A 70 -3.42 -5.33 -18.20
C ARG A 70 -3.12 -4.01 -17.47
N GLY A 71 -1.85 -3.59 -17.50
CA GLY A 71 -1.41 -2.31 -16.94
C GLY A 71 -2.05 -1.13 -17.66
N HIS A 72 -2.04 -1.14 -18.98
CA HIS A 72 -2.67 -0.09 -19.78
C HIS A 72 -4.18 0.03 -19.50
N ILE A 73 -4.91 -1.09 -19.50
CA ILE A 73 -6.36 -1.08 -19.20
C ILE A 73 -6.63 -0.62 -17.77
N SER A 74 -5.81 -1.02 -16.81
CA SER A 74 -6.08 -0.75 -15.39
C SER A 74 -5.70 0.67 -14.97
N LEU A 75 -4.61 1.21 -15.52
CA LEU A 75 -4.04 2.48 -15.08
C LEU A 75 -4.48 3.69 -15.93
N GLU A 76 -5.07 3.45 -17.12
CA GLU A 76 -5.49 4.51 -18.02
C GLU A 76 -6.98 4.41 -18.39
N PRO A 77 -7.78 5.47 -18.29
CA PRO A 77 -7.63 6.57 -17.37
C PRO A 77 -8.07 6.18 -15.96
N ALA A 78 -7.27 6.44 -14.96
CA ALA A 78 -7.61 6.17 -13.57
C ALA A 78 -7.33 7.39 -12.68
N VAL A 79 -8.12 7.57 -11.65
CA VAL A 79 -7.84 8.48 -10.55
C VAL A 79 -6.76 7.83 -9.69
N LYS A 80 -5.69 8.54 -9.39
CA LYS A 80 -4.52 8.03 -8.70
C LYS A 80 -4.28 8.77 -7.40
N GLU A 81 -3.81 8.06 -6.37
CA GLU A 81 -3.33 8.62 -5.11
C GLU A 81 -4.30 9.64 -4.46
N SER A 82 -5.62 9.47 -4.65
CA SER A 82 -6.63 10.36 -4.10
C SER A 82 -7.05 9.97 -2.70
N SER A 83 -7.10 10.95 -1.78
CA SER A 83 -7.54 10.74 -0.40
C SER A 83 -9.02 11.00 -0.24
N PHE A 84 -9.69 10.13 0.51
CA PHE A 84 -11.09 10.25 0.91
C PHE A 84 -11.17 10.24 2.43
N TYR A 85 -12.02 11.10 2.98
CA TYR A 85 -12.20 11.27 4.42
C TYR A 85 -13.68 11.05 4.72
N ALA A 86 -13.99 10.02 5.49
CA ALA A 86 -15.34 9.70 5.90
C ALA A 86 -15.48 9.96 7.40
N ASP A 87 -16.07 11.09 7.75
CA ASP A 87 -16.33 11.46 9.13
C ASP A 87 -17.54 10.68 9.66
N ASP A 88 -17.48 10.32 10.95
CA ASP A 88 -18.51 9.55 11.64
C ASP A 88 -18.96 8.30 10.89
N TRP A 89 -18.01 7.66 10.19
CA TRP A 89 -18.30 6.60 9.25
C TRP A 89 -18.74 5.28 9.88
N TYR A 90 -18.27 5.00 11.10
CA TYR A 90 -18.65 3.80 11.84
C TYR A 90 -18.86 4.15 13.31
N GLY A 91 -19.88 3.56 13.91
CA GLY A 91 -20.16 3.72 15.33
C GLY A 91 -21.64 3.89 15.59
N ASP A 92 -21.94 4.24 16.84
CA ASP A 92 -23.28 4.42 17.38
C ASP A 92 -23.27 5.54 18.45
N GLU A 93 -24.27 5.54 19.34
CA GLU A 93 -24.39 6.51 20.44
C GLU A 93 -23.19 6.45 21.41
N ASP A 94 -22.48 5.32 21.47
CA ASP A 94 -21.33 5.10 22.34
C ASP A 94 -20.03 5.66 21.78
N GLY A 95 -19.99 5.95 20.46
CA GLY A 95 -18.83 6.58 19.83
C GLY A 95 -18.71 6.33 18.33
N VAL A 96 -17.97 7.20 17.68
CA VAL A 96 -17.81 7.19 16.24
C VAL A 96 -16.34 7.10 15.83
N VAL A 97 -16.09 6.54 14.66
CA VAL A 97 -14.75 6.41 14.06
C VAL A 97 -14.74 7.07 12.68
N ASN A 98 -13.84 8.01 12.51
CA ASN A 98 -13.54 8.60 11.22
C ASN A 98 -12.58 7.70 10.46
N VAL A 99 -12.80 7.56 9.16
CA VAL A 99 -11.98 6.73 8.29
C VAL A 99 -11.34 7.59 7.21
N LYS A 100 -10.07 7.34 6.96
CA LYS A 100 -9.33 7.91 5.83
C LYS A 100 -8.82 6.78 4.97
N ILE A 101 -9.06 6.87 3.66
CA ILE A 101 -8.48 5.97 2.67
C ILE A 101 -7.69 6.74 1.63
N ARG A 102 -6.73 6.06 1.01
CA ARG A 102 -6.00 6.56 -0.16
C ARG A 102 -5.68 5.39 -1.08
N PRO A 103 -6.59 5.03 -1.98
CA PRO A 103 -6.33 4.03 -3.00
C PRO A 103 -5.20 4.47 -3.93
N ASP A 104 -4.37 3.53 -4.34
CA ASP A 104 -3.31 3.80 -5.31
C ASP A 104 -3.92 4.22 -6.66
N PHE A 105 -4.98 3.53 -7.10
CA PHE A 105 -5.75 3.93 -8.25
C PHE A 105 -7.17 3.36 -8.24
N PHE A 106 -8.10 4.09 -8.86
CA PHE A 106 -9.44 3.59 -9.14
C PHE A 106 -10.03 4.28 -10.38
N LYS A 107 -11.02 3.64 -10.96
CA LYS A 107 -11.85 4.15 -12.05
C LYS A 107 -13.22 3.46 -12.00
N PRO A 108 -14.21 3.86 -12.82
CA PRO A 108 -15.49 3.17 -12.86
C PRO A 108 -15.31 1.64 -12.96
N ASN A 109 -15.95 0.93 -12.05
CA ASN A 109 -15.94 -0.53 -11.90
C ASN A 109 -14.62 -1.17 -11.46
N LEU A 110 -13.57 -0.40 -11.19
CA LEU A 110 -12.26 -0.95 -10.81
C LEU A 110 -11.61 -0.17 -9.65
N LEU A 111 -11.26 -0.90 -8.60
CA LEU A 111 -10.31 -0.48 -7.56
C LEU A 111 -9.02 -1.26 -7.73
N GLY A 112 -7.88 -0.59 -7.58
CA GLY A 112 -6.57 -1.24 -7.62
C GLY A 112 -5.58 -0.67 -6.63
N ASP A 113 -4.64 -1.51 -6.23
CA ASP A 113 -3.58 -1.20 -5.29
C ASP A 113 -2.27 -1.84 -5.74
N VAL A 114 -1.14 -1.18 -5.49
CA VAL A 114 0.19 -1.62 -5.92
C VAL A 114 0.99 -2.07 -4.70
N LYS A 115 1.44 -3.28 -4.70
CA LYS A 115 2.23 -3.84 -3.60
C LYS A 115 3.62 -4.30 -4.05
N SER A 116 4.65 -3.81 -3.38
CA SER A 116 5.99 -4.38 -3.53
C SER A 116 6.09 -5.68 -2.74
N THR A 117 6.66 -6.71 -3.33
CA THR A 117 6.79 -8.04 -2.73
C THR A 117 8.12 -8.69 -3.07
N LYS A 118 8.58 -9.62 -2.25
CA LYS A 118 9.72 -10.48 -2.58
C LYS A 118 9.37 -11.52 -3.62
N SER A 119 8.12 -11.96 -3.66
CA SER A 119 7.66 -13.05 -4.51
C SER A 119 6.30 -12.70 -5.11
N PRO A 120 6.27 -12.14 -6.33
CA PRO A 120 5.02 -11.80 -7.01
C PRO A 120 4.28 -13.03 -7.56
N ASP A 121 4.85 -14.25 -7.43
CA ASP A 121 4.17 -15.48 -7.84
C ASP A 121 2.95 -15.80 -6.95
N PRO A 122 1.95 -16.57 -7.45
CA PRO A 122 0.70 -16.80 -6.72
C PRO A 122 0.89 -17.42 -5.34
N LYS A 123 1.85 -18.33 -5.16
CA LYS A 123 2.06 -19.03 -3.90
C LYS A 123 2.71 -18.11 -2.85
N GLY A 124 3.74 -17.37 -3.26
CA GLY A 124 4.46 -16.44 -2.38
C GLY A 124 3.58 -15.27 -1.98
N PHE A 125 2.93 -14.63 -2.95
CA PHE A 125 2.09 -13.47 -2.72
C PHE A 125 0.83 -13.79 -1.92
N TYR A 126 0.25 -14.99 -2.05
CA TYR A 126 -0.91 -15.42 -1.27
C TYR A 126 -0.68 -15.29 0.24
N TRP A 127 0.47 -15.74 0.74
CA TRP A 127 0.80 -15.64 2.16
C TRP A 127 1.05 -14.20 2.60
N GLU A 128 1.70 -13.40 1.78
CA GLU A 128 1.92 -11.98 2.04
C GLU A 128 0.59 -11.22 2.08
N PHE A 129 -0.33 -11.53 1.18
CA PHE A 129 -1.63 -10.90 1.07
C PHE A 129 -2.41 -10.92 2.39
N PHE A 130 -2.53 -12.09 3.01
CA PHE A 130 -3.24 -12.23 4.28
C PHE A 130 -2.39 -11.75 5.46
N LYS A 131 -1.10 -12.02 5.44
CA LYS A 131 -0.18 -11.58 6.52
C LYS A 131 -0.21 -10.07 6.74
N TYR A 132 -0.32 -9.30 5.67
CA TYR A 132 -0.33 -7.83 5.74
C TYR A 132 -1.74 -7.23 5.73
N GLY A 133 -2.78 -8.04 5.76
CA GLY A 133 -4.17 -7.58 5.83
C GLY A 133 -4.63 -6.82 4.58
N TYR A 134 -4.15 -7.18 3.40
CA TYR A 134 -4.57 -6.51 2.15
C TYR A 134 -6.05 -6.77 1.82
N ASP A 135 -6.61 -7.89 2.28
CA ASP A 135 -8.05 -8.16 2.24
C ASP A 135 -8.84 -7.11 3.04
N ILE A 136 -8.37 -6.75 4.23
CA ILE A 136 -8.95 -5.73 5.10
C ILE A 136 -8.89 -4.35 4.43
N GLN A 137 -7.70 -3.98 3.94
CA GLN A 137 -7.47 -2.70 3.27
C GLN A 137 -8.37 -2.51 2.06
N LEU A 138 -8.41 -3.49 1.17
CA LEU A 138 -9.18 -3.41 -0.08
C LEU A 138 -10.69 -3.44 0.15
N ALA A 139 -11.17 -4.23 1.12
CA ALA A 139 -12.57 -4.24 1.50
C ALA A 139 -13.01 -2.88 2.05
N LEU A 140 -12.19 -2.26 2.92
CA LEU A 140 -12.45 -0.93 3.46
C LEU A 140 -12.44 0.13 2.34
N TYR A 141 -11.42 0.13 1.48
CA TYR A 141 -11.30 1.08 0.38
C TYR A 141 -12.49 1.00 -0.56
N ARG A 142 -12.91 -0.23 -0.94
CA ARG A 142 -14.07 -0.47 -1.79
C ARG A 142 -15.35 0.09 -1.16
N GLN A 143 -15.56 -0.14 0.14
CA GLN A 143 -16.76 0.34 0.82
C GLN A 143 -16.81 1.87 0.86
N VAL A 144 -15.75 2.52 1.30
CA VAL A 144 -15.69 3.99 1.35
C VAL A 144 -15.89 4.59 -0.04
N LEU A 145 -15.28 4.05 -1.09
CA LEU A 145 -15.50 4.52 -2.46
C LEU A 145 -16.96 4.39 -2.90
N ARG A 146 -17.61 3.27 -2.53
CA ARG A 146 -19.06 3.06 -2.81
C ARG A 146 -19.93 4.09 -2.07
N ASP A 147 -19.59 4.42 -0.83
CA ASP A 147 -20.30 5.44 -0.04
C ASP A 147 -20.14 6.84 -0.66
N TYR A 148 -19.02 7.10 -1.34
CA TYR A 148 -18.80 8.29 -2.16
C TYR A 148 -19.50 8.24 -3.55
N GLY A 149 -20.29 7.19 -3.83
CA GLY A 149 -21.07 7.06 -5.06
C GLY A 149 -20.31 6.44 -6.24
N HIS A 150 -19.10 5.89 -6.01
CA HIS A 150 -18.37 5.19 -7.05
C HIS A 150 -18.84 3.74 -7.18
N THR A 151 -19.09 3.29 -8.39
CA THR A 151 -19.34 1.86 -8.66
C THR A 151 -18.01 1.13 -8.74
N ILE A 152 -17.83 0.14 -7.87
CA ILE A 152 -16.64 -0.73 -7.84
C ILE A 152 -17.09 -2.18 -7.86
N ASP A 153 -16.93 -2.83 -9.01
CA ASP A 153 -17.31 -4.24 -9.23
C ASP A 153 -16.10 -5.17 -9.17
N LYS A 154 -14.92 -4.67 -9.54
CA LYS A 154 -13.68 -5.42 -9.56
C LYS A 154 -12.65 -4.78 -8.64
N THR A 155 -11.98 -5.61 -7.84
CA THR A 155 -10.85 -5.20 -7.01
C THR A 155 -9.60 -5.98 -7.43
N THR A 156 -8.49 -5.27 -7.62
CA THR A 156 -7.23 -5.86 -8.09
C THR A 156 -6.04 -5.44 -7.26
N ILE A 157 -5.01 -6.27 -7.26
CA ILE A 157 -3.66 -5.91 -6.78
C ILE A 157 -2.67 -6.12 -7.92
N LEU A 158 -1.78 -5.15 -8.08
CA LEU A 158 -0.56 -5.28 -8.84
C LEU A 158 0.59 -5.61 -7.86
N ALA A 159 1.02 -6.87 -7.84
CA ALA A 159 2.20 -7.29 -7.09
C ALA A 159 3.46 -7.08 -7.92
N VAL A 160 4.40 -6.30 -7.41
CA VAL A 160 5.66 -5.95 -8.08
C VAL A 160 6.83 -6.50 -7.29
N GLY A 161 7.64 -7.34 -7.91
CA GLY A 161 8.85 -7.88 -7.31
C GLY A 161 9.90 -6.80 -7.03
N ASN A 162 10.37 -6.72 -5.78
CA ASN A 162 11.38 -5.75 -5.34
C ASN A 162 12.82 -6.21 -5.54
N GLY A 163 13.03 -7.39 -6.14
CA GLY A 163 14.34 -7.95 -6.53
C GLY A 163 14.39 -8.34 -8.00
N ALA A 164 15.60 -8.46 -8.56
CA ALA A 164 15.77 -8.94 -9.93
C ALA A 164 15.17 -10.35 -10.08
N PRO A 165 14.46 -10.64 -11.18
CA PRO A 165 14.32 -9.86 -12.41
C PRO A 165 13.18 -8.83 -12.42
N TYR A 166 12.68 -8.37 -11.29
CA TYR A 166 11.62 -7.37 -11.14
C TYR A 166 10.35 -7.74 -11.92
N CYS A 167 9.87 -8.95 -11.68
CA CYS A 167 8.63 -9.45 -12.25
C CYS A 167 7.42 -8.74 -11.63
N HIS A 168 6.28 -8.77 -12.30
CA HIS A 168 5.03 -8.32 -11.73
C HIS A 168 3.91 -9.29 -12.09
N GLU A 169 2.85 -9.29 -11.29
CA GLU A 169 1.64 -10.04 -11.56
C GLU A 169 0.40 -9.29 -11.10
N TRP A 170 -0.71 -9.48 -11.81
CA TRP A 170 -2.00 -8.89 -11.53
C TRP A 170 -2.94 -9.92 -10.90
N TYR A 171 -3.48 -9.59 -9.75
CA TYR A 171 -4.43 -10.42 -9.03
C TYR A 171 -5.80 -9.77 -9.00
N THR A 172 -6.84 -10.52 -9.32
CA THR A 172 -8.22 -10.15 -9.03
C THR A 172 -8.60 -10.73 -7.67
N ILE A 173 -9.18 -9.93 -6.81
CA ILE A 173 -9.56 -10.35 -5.46
C ILE A 173 -11.03 -10.81 -5.51
N PRO A 174 -11.31 -12.09 -5.18
CA PRO A 174 -12.65 -12.63 -5.16
C PRO A 174 -13.55 -11.97 -4.11
N GLU A 175 -14.85 -12.00 -4.34
CA GLU A 175 -15.83 -11.37 -3.45
C GLU A 175 -15.83 -11.98 -2.04
N ASP A 176 -15.69 -13.29 -1.90
CA ASP A 176 -15.62 -13.96 -0.61
C ASP A 176 -14.42 -13.54 0.23
N ILE A 177 -13.30 -13.21 -0.41
CA ILE A 177 -12.13 -12.65 0.27
C ILE A 177 -12.40 -11.23 0.77
N LEU A 178 -13.07 -10.41 -0.05
CA LEU A 178 -13.43 -9.04 0.33
C LEU A 178 -14.49 -9.02 1.44
N GLU A 179 -15.45 -9.94 1.44
CA GLU A 179 -16.42 -10.07 2.53
C GLU A 179 -15.75 -10.49 3.85
N LYS A 180 -14.78 -11.43 3.81
CA LYS A 180 -13.95 -11.74 5.00
C LYS A 180 -13.13 -10.52 5.47
N GLY A 181 -12.57 -9.77 4.54
CA GLY A 181 -11.88 -8.52 4.86
C GLY A 181 -12.80 -7.49 5.53
N LYS A 182 -14.07 -7.43 5.06
CA LYS A 182 -15.11 -6.58 5.65
C LYS A 182 -15.43 -6.99 7.08
N GLU A 183 -15.65 -8.27 7.36
CA GLU A 183 -15.87 -8.76 8.72
C GLU A 183 -14.73 -8.34 9.65
N LYS A 184 -13.48 -8.46 9.18
CA LYS A 184 -12.28 -8.09 9.95
C LYS A 184 -12.21 -6.59 10.23
N TYR A 185 -12.43 -5.71 9.25
CA TYR A 185 -12.39 -4.28 9.52
C TYR A 185 -13.54 -3.82 10.41
N LEU A 186 -14.74 -4.38 10.27
CA LEU A 186 -15.87 -4.06 11.15
C LEU A 186 -15.57 -4.46 12.60
N TYR A 187 -14.98 -5.64 12.80
CA TYR A 187 -14.51 -6.03 14.12
C TYR A 187 -13.46 -5.06 14.66
N GLY A 188 -12.47 -4.69 13.86
CA GLY A 188 -11.44 -3.72 14.25
C GLY A 188 -12.02 -2.36 14.64
N LEU A 189 -13.00 -1.86 13.88
CA LEU A 189 -13.68 -0.60 14.16
C LEU A 189 -14.49 -0.66 15.46
N SER A 190 -15.21 -1.76 15.68
CA SER A 190 -15.95 -1.95 16.94
C SER A 190 -15.01 -1.95 18.17
N ARG A 191 -13.84 -2.56 18.02
CA ARG A 191 -12.82 -2.52 19.08
C ARG A 191 -12.29 -1.11 19.34
N ILE A 192 -12.12 -0.30 18.29
CA ILE A 192 -11.70 1.11 18.43
C ILE A 192 -12.76 1.89 19.23
N VAL A 193 -14.06 1.71 18.92
CA VAL A 193 -15.15 2.33 19.67
C VAL A 193 -15.09 1.92 21.15
N GLN A 194 -14.97 0.62 21.45
CA GLN A 194 -14.87 0.13 22.81
C GLN A 194 -13.67 0.72 23.58
N ILE A 195 -12.50 0.82 22.92
CA ILE A 195 -11.31 1.44 23.52
C ILE A 195 -11.53 2.92 23.82
N LYS A 196 -12.12 3.67 22.85
CA LYS A 196 -12.44 5.09 23.04
C LYS A 196 -13.36 5.31 24.25
N ASN A 197 -14.29 4.41 24.48
CA ASN A 197 -15.26 4.47 25.59
C ASN A 197 -14.70 3.95 26.93
N GLY A 198 -13.43 3.55 26.97
CA GLY A 198 -12.81 3.00 28.18
C GLY A 198 -13.27 1.58 28.55
N ASN A 199 -14.02 0.92 27.67
CA ASN A 199 -14.64 -0.39 27.89
C ASN A 199 -13.71 -1.59 27.58
N SER A 200 -12.45 -1.33 27.22
CA SER A 200 -11.49 -2.40 26.91
C SER A 200 -10.24 -2.31 27.77
N SER A 201 -9.96 -3.36 28.51
CA SER A 201 -8.70 -3.58 29.24
C SER A 201 -7.63 -4.28 28.38
N ASP A 202 -7.93 -4.61 27.14
CA ASP A 202 -7.11 -5.46 26.29
C ASP A 202 -5.90 -4.72 25.71
N LYS A 203 -4.72 -5.00 26.25
CA LYS A 203 -3.43 -4.56 25.70
C LYS A 203 -3.08 -5.21 24.33
N TYR A 204 -3.75 -6.32 23.99
CA TYR A 204 -3.43 -7.16 22.81
C TYR A 204 -4.65 -7.46 21.93
N GLY A 205 -5.73 -6.71 22.07
CA GLY A 205 -7.08 -6.96 21.59
C GLY A 205 -7.29 -6.97 20.06
N ILE A 206 -6.37 -7.48 19.26
CA ILE A 206 -6.57 -7.68 17.84
C ILE A 206 -6.73 -9.18 17.60
N GLY A 207 -7.97 -9.66 17.59
CA GLY A 207 -8.27 -11.04 17.27
C GLY A 207 -9.75 -11.31 17.35
N PHE A 208 -10.23 -12.23 16.52
CA PHE A 208 -11.58 -12.77 16.67
C PHE A 208 -11.61 -13.64 17.93
N ARG A 209 -12.65 -13.47 18.74
CA ARG A 209 -12.81 -14.20 19.97
C ARG A 209 -14.13 -14.97 19.97
N ASP A 210 -14.15 -16.12 20.63
CA ASP A 210 -15.36 -16.88 20.88
C ASP A 210 -16.15 -16.34 22.07
N GLU A 211 -17.26 -17.02 22.42
CA GLU A 211 -18.15 -16.64 23.52
C GLU A 211 -17.46 -16.62 24.90
N ASP A 212 -16.38 -17.39 25.04
CA ASP A 212 -15.58 -17.50 26.27
C ASP A 212 -14.33 -16.61 26.25
N ASP A 213 -14.22 -15.67 25.28
CA ASP A 213 -13.14 -14.70 25.11
C ASP A 213 -11.77 -15.31 24.68
N PHE A 214 -11.75 -16.54 24.13
CA PHE A 214 -10.55 -17.13 23.55
C PHE A 214 -10.32 -16.67 22.10
N ILE A 215 -9.05 -16.49 21.72
CA ILE A 215 -8.68 -16.09 20.35
C ILE A 215 -8.92 -17.26 19.39
N ILE A 216 -9.68 -16.99 18.33
CA ILE A 216 -9.95 -17.97 17.27
C ILE A 216 -8.81 -17.91 16.25
N LEU A 217 -7.94 -18.92 16.21
CA LEU A 217 -6.75 -18.95 15.35
C LEU A 217 -7.03 -19.24 13.85
N ASP A 218 -8.19 -19.77 13.50
CA ASP A 218 -8.56 -20.12 12.13
C ASP A 218 -8.93 -18.91 11.25
N ARG A 219 -8.94 -17.73 11.83
CA ARG A 219 -9.33 -16.47 11.15
C ARG A 219 -8.17 -15.48 10.94
N TYR A 220 -6.92 -15.95 11.11
CA TYR A 220 -5.72 -15.16 10.85
C TYR A 220 -5.03 -15.53 9.56
#